data_17510528ee8e7051cfe58b50c636cfda
#
_entry.id   17510528ee8e7051cfe58b50c636cfda
#
_cell.length_a   1.000
_cell.length_b   1.000
_cell.length_c   1.000
_cell.angle_alpha   90.00
_cell.angle_beta   90.00
_cell.angle_gamma   90.00
#
_symmetry.space_group_name_H-M   'P 1'
#
loop_
_entity.id
_entity.type
_entity.pdbx_description
1 polymer ?
#
loop_
_entity_poly.entity_id
_entity_poly.type
_entity_poly.pdbx_seq_one_letter_code
_entity_poly.pdbx_strand_id
1 'polypeptide(L)'
;MSKKILVVEDEKNIAELERDYLEANGYTVEIEFDGKSGLDKALGSDYDLVILDVMLPGLDGFEVCRQIRKHKECPVLMVSAKKDEIDKIRGLGIGADDYITKPFSPSELVARVTAHISRYERL
;
A
#
# COMPACT_ATOMS: atom_id res chain seq x y z
N MET A 1 5.53 -5.58 -19.55
CA MET A 1 5.28 -6.47 -18.38
C MET A 1 4.42 -5.75 -17.35
N SER A 2 3.55 -6.50 -16.69
CA SER A 2 2.70 -5.93 -15.64
C SER A 2 3.53 -5.47 -14.45
N LYS A 3 3.16 -4.31 -13.91
CA LYS A 3 3.70 -3.88 -12.62
C LYS A 3 3.05 -4.68 -11.52
N LYS A 4 3.82 -5.01 -10.50
CA LYS A 4 3.41 -5.90 -9.42
C LYS A 4 3.14 -5.11 -8.15
N ILE A 5 1.94 -5.28 -7.59
CA ILE A 5 1.48 -4.54 -6.41
C ILE A 5 1.18 -5.53 -5.29
N LEU A 6 1.65 -5.20 -4.09
CA LEU A 6 1.26 -5.93 -2.89
C LEU A 6 0.21 -5.12 -2.14
N VAL A 7 -0.92 -5.76 -1.82
CA VAL A 7 -1.98 -5.17 -1.00
C VAL A 7 -1.96 -5.85 0.36
N VAL A 8 -1.77 -5.08 1.42
CA VAL A 8 -1.81 -5.59 2.80
C VAL A 8 -3.05 -4.99 3.46
N GLU A 9 -4.10 -5.79 3.59
CA GLU A 9 -5.41 -5.36 4.06
C GLU A 9 -6.12 -6.55 4.72
N ASP A 10 -6.55 -6.39 5.98
CA ASP A 10 -7.17 -7.49 6.72
C ASP A 10 -8.64 -7.73 6.36
N GLU A 11 -9.32 -6.72 5.82
CA GLU A 11 -10.71 -6.89 5.38
C GLU A 11 -10.72 -7.47 3.98
N LYS A 12 -11.11 -8.74 3.89
CA LYS A 12 -11.07 -9.49 2.64
C LYS A 12 -11.84 -8.81 1.52
N ASN A 13 -13.02 -8.29 1.80
CA ASN A 13 -13.85 -7.64 0.76
C ASN A 13 -13.17 -6.40 0.19
N ILE A 14 -12.51 -5.62 1.04
CA ILE A 14 -11.80 -4.42 0.61
C ILE A 14 -10.55 -4.81 -0.19
N ALA A 15 -9.81 -5.79 0.29
CA ALA A 15 -8.61 -6.26 -0.40
C ALA A 15 -8.94 -6.77 -1.80
N GLU A 16 -10.01 -7.55 -1.93
CA GLU A 16 -10.43 -8.08 -3.21
C GLU A 16 -10.95 -6.97 -4.15
N LEU A 17 -11.65 -5.98 -3.61
CA LEU A 17 -12.11 -4.85 -4.41
C LEU A 17 -10.91 -4.06 -4.96
N GLU A 18 -9.92 -3.78 -4.12
CA GLU A 18 -8.71 -3.09 -4.56
C GLU A 18 -7.99 -3.90 -5.63
N ARG A 19 -7.83 -5.22 -5.42
CA ARG A 19 -7.21 -6.10 -6.40
C ARG A 19 -7.94 -6.05 -7.73
N ASP A 20 -9.26 -6.19 -7.70
CA ASP A 20 -10.05 -6.27 -8.93
C ASP A 20 -9.92 -4.99 -9.77
N TYR A 21 -9.96 -3.83 -9.13
CA TYR A 21 -9.80 -2.56 -9.85
C TYR A 21 -8.38 -2.39 -10.39
N LEU A 22 -7.39 -2.79 -9.63
CA LEU A 22 -5.99 -2.68 -10.08
C LEU A 22 -5.71 -3.66 -11.22
N GLU A 23 -6.20 -4.89 -11.12
CA GLU A 23 -6.03 -5.87 -12.19
C GLU A 23 -6.74 -5.46 -13.46
N ALA A 24 -7.91 -4.82 -13.34
CA ALA A 24 -8.63 -4.28 -14.49
C ALA A 24 -7.83 -3.20 -15.21
N ASN A 25 -6.88 -2.58 -14.53
CA ASN A 25 -6.00 -1.55 -15.10
C ASN A 25 -4.62 -2.08 -15.48
N GLY A 26 -4.46 -3.39 -15.53
CA GLY A 26 -3.25 -4.01 -16.05
C GLY A 26 -2.17 -4.35 -15.03
N TYR A 27 -2.46 -4.19 -13.75
CA TYR A 27 -1.51 -4.54 -12.70
C TYR A 27 -1.64 -6.00 -12.28
N THR A 28 -0.55 -6.57 -11.76
CA THR A 28 -0.56 -7.89 -11.11
C THR A 28 -0.60 -7.64 -9.61
N VAL A 29 -1.53 -8.26 -8.90
CA VAL A 29 -1.77 -7.96 -7.49
C VAL A 29 -1.67 -9.22 -6.64
N GLU A 30 -0.93 -9.10 -5.53
CA GLU A 30 -0.90 -10.12 -4.47
C GLU A 30 -1.47 -9.51 -3.20
N ILE A 31 -2.13 -10.32 -2.38
CA ILE A 31 -2.77 -9.85 -1.15
C ILE A 31 -2.20 -10.60 0.05
N GLU A 32 -1.95 -9.86 1.13
CA GLU A 32 -1.70 -10.43 2.46
C GLU A 32 -2.66 -9.78 3.44
N PHE A 33 -3.09 -10.53 4.45
CA PHE A 33 -4.17 -10.11 5.33
C PHE A 33 -3.73 -9.64 6.71
N ASP A 34 -2.44 -9.66 6.99
CA ASP A 34 -1.89 -9.18 8.26
C ASP A 34 -0.54 -8.52 8.06
N GLY A 35 -0.11 -7.76 9.08
CA GLY A 35 1.10 -6.95 8.95
C GLY A 35 2.37 -7.78 8.82
N LYS A 36 2.48 -8.89 9.57
CA LYS A 36 3.68 -9.71 9.53
C LYS A 36 3.84 -10.40 8.18
N SER A 37 2.77 -11.02 7.69
CA SER A 37 2.80 -11.66 6.38
C SER A 37 3.06 -10.66 5.27
N GLY A 38 2.46 -9.47 5.37
CA GLY A 38 2.70 -8.40 4.42
C GLY A 38 4.16 -7.94 4.41
N LEU A 39 4.74 -7.77 5.60
CA LEU A 39 6.14 -7.38 5.71
C LEU A 39 7.06 -8.45 5.12
N ASP A 40 6.82 -9.72 5.47
CA ASP A 40 7.64 -10.83 4.96
C ASP A 40 7.60 -10.88 3.43
N LYS A 41 6.41 -10.69 2.84
CA LYS A 41 6.26 -10.64 1.39
C LYS A 41 6.98 -9.45 0.78
N ALA A 42 6.80 -8.28 1.36
CA ALA A 42 7.41 -7.05 0.84
C ALA A 42 8.93 -7.13 0.82
N LEU A 43 9.51 -7.75 1.84
CA LEU A 43 10.97 -7.91 1.92
C LEU A 43 11.49 -9.08 1.10
N GLY A 44 10.68 -10.10 0.89
CA GLY A 44 11.10 -11.32 0.20
C GLY A 44 10.94 -11.29 -1.32
N SER A 45 10.26 -10.31 -1.86
CA SER A 45 10.02 -10.20 -3.30
C SER A 45 10.08 -8.73 -3.72
N ASP A 46 10.18 -8.49 -5.02
CA ASP A 46 10.19 -7.13 -5.54
C ASP A 46 8.79 -6.74 -5.98
N TYR A 47 8.32 -5.62 -5.44
CA TYR A 47 7.05 -5.02 -5.81
C TYR A 47 7.29 -3.61 -6.33
N ASP A 48 6.44 -3.19 -7.27
CA ASP A 48 6.52 -1.84 -7.82
C ASP A 48 5.83 -0.83 -6.90
N LEU A 49 4.92 -1.31 -6.05
CA LEU A 49 4.23 -0.49 -5.07
C LEU A 49 3.58 -1.38 -4.01
N VAL A 50 3.51 -0.90 -2.78
CA VAL A 50 2.81 -1.58 -1.68
C VAL A 50 1.66 -0.69 -1.21
N ILE A 51 0.44 -1.24 -1.18
CA ILE A 51 -0.71 -0.60 -0.56
C ILE A 51 -0.86 -1.21 0.82
N LEU A 52 -0.92 -0.37 1.85
CA LEU A 52 -0.76 -0.81 3.23
C LEU A 52 -1.80 -0.17 4.13
N ASP A 53 -2.69 -0.97 4.69
CA ASP A 53 -3.63 -0.48 5.70
C ASP A 53 -2.87 -0.19 6.99
N VAL A 54 -3.24 0.89 7.66
CA VAL A 54 -2.66 1.24 8.96
C VAL A 54 -3.15 0.30 10.04
N MET A 55 -4.45 -0.01 10.04
CA MET A 55 -5.08 -0.79 11.11
C MET A 55 -5.08 -2.29 10.79
N LEU A 56 -3.93 -2.92 10.99
CA LEU A 56 -3.74 -4.34 10.74
C LEU A 56 -3.62 -5.13 12.04
N PRO A 57 -4.09 -6.39 12.07
CA PRO A 57 -3.85 -7.24 13.23
C PRO A 57 -2.35 -7.55 13.35
N GLY A 58 -1.90 -7.70 14.58
CA GLY A 58 -0.49 -7.99 14.87
C GLY A 58 0.37 -6.75 14.66
N LEU A 59 1.21 -6.76 13.65
CA LEU A 59 2.09 -5.66 13.32
C LEU A 59 1.32 -4.60 12.53
N ASP A 60 1.15 -3.38 13.07
CA ASP A 60 0.36 -2.36 12.39
C ASP A 60 1.07 -1.77 11.17
N GLY A 61 0.29 -1.05 10.35
CA GLY A 61 0.80 -0.53 9.08
C GLY A 61 1.92 0.48 9.21
N PHE A 62 1.93 1.29 10.27
CA PHE A 62 3.04 2.24 10.48
C PHE A 62 4.35 1.49 10.68
N GLU A 63 4.33 0.43 11.50
CA GLU A 63 5.52 -0.37 11.75
C GLU A 63 5.96 -1.13 10.50
N VAL A 64 5.00 -1.68 9.74
CA VAL A 64 5.31 -2.35 8.47
C VAL A 64 6.00 -1.39 7.51
N CYS A 65 5.47 -0.18 7.37
CA CYS A 65 6.08 0.84 6.50
C CYS A 65 7.50 1.18 6.95
N ARG A 66 7.68 1.37 8.26
CA ARG A 66 9.01 1.67 8.82
C ARG A 66 10.01 0.58 8.49
N GLN A 67 9.62 -0.68 8.62
CA GLN A 67 10.50 -1.82 8.33
C GLN A 67 10.80 -1.92 6.83
N ILE A 68 9.80 -1.71 5.98
CA ILE A 68 10.01 -1.72 4.52
C ILE A 68 11.04 -0.66 4.14
N ARG A 69 10.93 0.55 4.69
CA ARG A 69 11.81 1.67 4.35
C ARG A 69 13.26 1.45 4.75
N LYS A 70 13.53 0.56 5.71
CA LYS A 70 14.91 0.22 6.06
C LYS A 70 15.62 -0.54 4.94
N HIS A 71 14.86 -1.19 4.06
CA HIS A 71 15.43 -2.12 3.08
C HIS A 71 15.04 -1.82 1.64
N LYS A 72 13.95 -1.09 1.41
CA LYS A 72 13.39 -0.89 0.08
C LYS A 72 12.95 0.55 -0.13
N GLU A 73 13.03 1.00 -1.38
CA GLU A 73 12.61 2.35 -1.76
C GLU A 73 11.31 2.37 -2.58
N CYS A 74 10.69 1.21 -2.82
CA CYS A 74 9.45 1.16 -3.61
C CYS A 74 8.37 2.05 -2.98
N PRO A 75 7.48 2.63 -3.80
CA PRO A 75 6.40 3.45 -3.27
C PRO A 75 5.52 2.68 -2.28
N VAL A 76 5.17 3.33 -1.17
CA VAL A 76 4.23 2.80 -0.18
C VAL A 76 3.07 3.78 -0.07
N LEU A 77 1.86 3.28 -0.32
CA LEU A 77 0.63 4.04 -0.24
C LEU A 77 -0.15 3.53 0.96
N MET A 78 -0.30 4.36 1.99
CA MET A 78 -1.07 3.98 3.16
C MET A 78 -2.55 4.26 2.95
N VAL A 79 -3.40 3.36 3.42
CA VAL A 79 -4.85 3.48 3.33
C VAL A 79 -5.42 3.22 4.72
N SER A 80 -6.30 4.09 5.21
CA SER A 80 -6.82 3.92 6.56
C SER A 80 -8.12 4.67 6.78
N ALA A 81 -8.93 4.15 7.72
CA ALA A 81 -10.07 4.88 8.26
C ALA A 81 -9.64 6.01 9.20
N LYS A 82 -8.37 6.05 9.63
CA LYS A 82 -7.85 7.12 10.48
C LYS A 82 -7.73 8.39 9.68
N LYS A 83 -8.59 9.37 9.99
CA LYS A 83 -8.70 10.62 9.23
C LYS A 83 -7.93 11.78 9.84
N ASP A 84 -7.40 11.61 11.05
CA ASP A 84 -6.73 12.69 11.75
C ASP A 84 -5.46 13.12 11.02
N GLU A 85 -5.23 14.41 10.96
CA GLU A 85 -4.05 14.98 10.34
C GLU A 85 -2.77 14.45 10.96
N ILE A 86 -2.79 14.20 12.29
CA ILE A 86 -1.64 13.65 13.01
C ILE A 86 -1.26 12.27 12.46
N ASP A 87 -2.24 11.41 12.18
CA ASP A 87 -1.98 10.08 11.63
C ASP A 87 -1.39 10.18 10.21
N LYS A 88 -1.89 11.11 9.40
CA LYS A 88 -1.36 11.33 8.05
C LYS A 88 0.08 11.83 8.09
N ILE A 89 0.36 12.78 8.97
CA ILE A 89 1.71 13.31 9.16
C ILE A 89 2.65 12.19 9.62
N ARG A 90 2.20 11.36 10.54
CA ARG A 90 2.97 10.22 11.05
C ARG A 90 3.33 9.27 9.91
N GLY A 91 2.36 8.90 9.08
CA GLY A 91 2.59 7.98 7.96
C GLY A 91 3.62 8.53 6.98
N LEU A 92 3.44 9.79 6.57
CA LEU A 92 4.36 10.44 5.64
C LEU A 92 5.75 10.62 6.25
N GLY A 93 5.81 10.92 7.54
CA GLY A 93 7.09 11.07 8.26
C GLY A 93 7.87 9.76 8.41
N ILE A 94 7.17 8.62 8.41
CA ILE A 94 7.81 7.30 8.46
C ILE A 94 8.35 6.91 7.09
N GLY A 95 7.85 7.51 6.03
CA GLY A 95 8.35 7.25 4.68
C GLY A 95 7.30 6.74 3.69
N ALA A 96 6.01 6.84 4.03
CA ALA A 96 4.96 6.58 3.07
C ALA A 96 4.96 7.67 2.01
N ASP A 97 4.66 7.31 0.78
CA ASP A 97 4.61 8.25 -0.33
C ASP A 97 3.24 8.93 -0.44
N ASP A 98 2.22 8.33 0.14
CA ASP A 98 0.86 8.87 0.12
C ASP A 98 0.06 8.28 1.26
N TYR A 99 -1.05 8.95 1.60
CA TYR A 99 -1.95 8.50 2.65
C TYR A 99 -3.38 8.81 2.20
N ILE A 100 -4.17 7.77 1.97
CA ILE A 100 -5.55 7.90 1.53
C ILE A 100 -6.49 7.49 2.66
N THR A 101 -7.49 8.32 2.98
CA THR A 101 -8.47 7.97 4.00
C THR A 101 -9.65 7.22 3.40
N LYS A 102 -10.11 6.19 4.10
CA LYS A 102 -11.33 5.46 3.76
C LYS A 102 -12.56 6.26 4.21
N PRO A 103 -13.68 6.23 3.50
CA PRO A 103 -13.84 5.56 2.21
C PRO A 103 -13.23 6.36 1.05
N PHE A 104 -12.72 5.66 0.07
CA PHE A 104 -12.17 6.28 -1.14
C PHE A 104 -12.81 5.63 -2.37
N SER A 105 -12.78 6.32 -3.51
CA SER A 105 -13.26 5.70 -4.74
C SER A 105 -12.16 4.79 -5.31
N PRO A 106 -12.54 3.65 -5.90
CA PRO A 106 -11.54 2.79 -6.57
C PRO A 106 -10.78 3.53 -7.67
N SER A 107 -11.44 4.46 -8.37
CA SER A 107 -10.78 5.27 -9.40
C SER A 107 -9.69 6.16 -8.82
N GLU A 108 -9.92 6.72 -7.63
CA GLU A 108 -8.90 7.51 -6.95
C GLU A 108 -7.70 6.65 -6.58
N LEU A 109 -7.94 5.45 -6.06
CA LEU A 109 -6.86 4.53 -5.71
C LEU A 109 -5.99 4.22 -6.94
N VAL A 110 -6.62 3.84 -8.05
CA VAL A 110 -5.91 3.53 -9.28
C VAL A 110 -5.10 4.73 -9.79
N ALA A 111 -5.70 5.93 -9.75
CA ALA A 111 -5.02 7.13 -10.21
C ALA A 111 -3.77 7.43 -9.39
N ARG A 112 -3.85 7.28 -8.06
CA ARG A 112 -2.71 7.52 -7.18
C ARG A 112 -1.63 6.45 -7.36
N VAL A 113 -2.02 5.20 -7.48
CA VAL A 113 -1.08 4.09 -7.73
C VAL A 113 -0.31 4.35 -9.02
N THR A 114 -1.01 4.66 -10.09
CA THR A 114 -0.40 4.93 -11.40
C THR A 114 0.55 6.11 -11.32
N ALA A 115 0.16 7.19 -10.64
CA ALA A 115 1.01 8.37 -10.51
C ALA A 115 2.30 8.07 -9.75
N HIS A 116 2.22 7.31 -8.66
CA HIS A 116 3.40 7.00 -7.86
C HIS A 116 4.36 6.05 -8.56
N ILE A 117 3.84 5.04 -9.25
CA ILE A 117 4.68 4.13 -10.03
C ILE A 117 5.40 4.91 -11.13
N SER A 118 4.67 5.75 -11.85
CA SER A 118 5.22 6.56 -12.93
C SER A 118 6.33 7.50 -12.45
N ARG A 119 6.10 8.15 -11.30
CA ARG A 119 7.08 9.05 -10.72
C ARG A 119 8.33 8.30 -10.28
N TYR A 120 8.18 7.15 -9.66
CA TYR A 120 9.29 6.33 -9.20
C TYR A 120 10.18 5.89 -10.37
N GLU A 121 9.57 5.53 -11.49
CA GLU A 121 10.31 5.11 -12.68
C GLU A 121 11.14 6.23 -13.31
N ARG A 122 10.76 7.49 -13.07
CA ARG A 122 11.47 8.65 -13.65
C ARG A 122 12.66 9.12 -12.82
N LEU A 123 12.87 8.57 -11.63
CA LEU A 123 13.97 8.98 -10.74
C LEU A 123 15.31 8.39 -11.15
#